data_c37cb2b1aec2c9063c0304f9fd23cde4
#
_entry.id   c37cb2b1aec2c9063c0304f9fd23cde4
#
_cell.length_a   1.000
_cell.length_b   1.000
_cell.length_c   1.000
_cell.angle_alpha   90.00
_cell.angle_beta   90.00
_cell.angle_gamma   90.00
#
_symmetry.space_group_name_H-M   'P 1'
#
loop_
_entity.id
_entity.type
_entity.pdbx_description
1 polymer ?
#
loop_
_entity_poly.entity_id
_entity_poly.type
_entity_poly.pdbx_seq_one_letter_code
_entity_poly.pdbx_strand_id
1 'polypeptide(L)'
;MNRLPLFRVLASFFAVFCFFTLYSAIPDGYYDGISGLKDRDLKNKLHTIVNIGNTNSYDKLFDDSFVHTDVRSDGTWWDMYSDKVVPVYVNGAINHPGMHREHSFPKSWWGGAENDAYTDLNHLYPADGSANMSKSNHPLGEVDTSISFSDYGKSKTGKPVAGQGGGDKRVFEPDDEYKGDFARTYFYMVTCYQHLTWDLKYNFMTVQGDYPTLQKWAIDLLLKWHRADPVSEK
;
A
#
# COMPACT_ATOMS: atom_id res chain seq x y z
N MET A 1 -1.69 -38.68 70.45
CA MET A 1 -2.39 -38.63 69.16
C MET A 1 -2.15 -37.30 68.54
N ASN A 2 -1.09 -37.18 67.71
CA ASN A 2 -0.70 -35.91 67.05
C ASN A 2 -1.16 -36.01 65.61
N ARG A 3 -2.00 -35.07 65.19
CA ARG A 3 -2.41 -34.89 63.80
C ARG A 3 -1.48 -33.87 63.14
N LEU A 4 -0.77 -34.30 62.09
CA LEU A 4 0.02 -33.43 61.20
C LEU A 4 -0.93 -32.68 60.25
N PRO A 5 -0.69 -31.37 59.94
CA PRO A 5 -1.43 -30.66 58.93
C PRO A 5 -0.87 -30.94 57.55
N LEU A 6 -1.79 -31.19 56.62
CA LEU A 6 -1.55 -31.43 55.20
C LEU A 6 -1.21 -30.10 54.51
N PHE A 7 0.04 -29.88 54.10
CA PHE A 7 0.43 -28.77 53.25
C PHE A 7 -0.02 -29.01 51.84
N ARG A 8 -0.98 -28.25 51.37
CA ARG A 8 -1.34 -28.19 49.96
C ARG A 8 -0.34 -27.27 49.24
N VAL A 9 0.54 -27.86 48.41
CA VAL A 9 1.39 -27.14 47.46
C VAL A 9 0.53 -26.79 46.24
N LEU A 10 0.14 -25.53 46.10
CA LEU A 10 -0.40 -25.00 44.83
C LEU A 10 0.78 -24.78 43.88
N ALA A 11 0.93 -25.66 42.89
CA ALA A 11 1.82 -25.41 41.77
C ALA A 11 1.11 -24.47 40.79
N SER A 12 1.48 -23.18 40.79
CA SER A 12 1.03 -22.21 39.79
C SER A 12 1.83 -22.45 38.50
N PHE A 13 1.19 -23.05 37.51
CA PHE A 13 1.73 -23.10 36.15
C PHE A 13 1.61 -21.70 35.53
N PHE A 14 2.68 -20.96 35.45
CA PHE A 14 2.80 -19.77 34.59
C PHE A 14 3.00 -20.27 33.15
N ALA A 15 1.94 -20.28 32.36
CA ALA A 15 2.06 -20.47 30.92
C ALA A 15 2.62 -19.16 30.33
N VAL A 16 3.91 -19.16 30.01
CA VAL A 16 4.52 -18.08 29.23
C VAL A 16 4.05 -18.28 27.77
N PHE A 17 3.04 -17.53 27.37
CA PHE A 17 2.68 -17.38 25.97
C PHE A 17 3.77 -16.53 25.28
N CYS A 18 4.74 -17.17 24.67
CA CYS A 18 5.62 -16.51 23.70
C CYS A 18 4.77 -16.22 22.44
N PHE A 19 4.34 -14.98 22.29
CA PHE A 19 3.86 -14.50 21.00
C PHE A 19 5.07 -14.43 20.05
N PHE A 20 5.26 -15.45 19.23
CA PHE A 20 6.13 -15.36 18.07
C PHE A 20 5.37 -14.56 17.02
N THR A 21 5.69 -13.29 16.86
CA THR A 21 5.38 -12.57 15.64
C THR A 21 6.17 -13.23 14.52
N LEU A 22 5.49 -14.01 13.69
CA LEU A 22 6.06 -14.55 12.46
C LEU A 22 6.22 -13.38 11.48
N TYR A 23 7.32 -12.63 11.61
CA TYR A 23 7.79 -11.84 10.48
C TYR A 23 8.19 -12.85 9.41
N SER A 24 7.53 -12.80 8.24
CA SER A 24 8.02 -13.51 7.07
C SER A 24 9.40 -12.93 6.74
N ALA A 25 10.45 -13.64 7.11
CA ALA A 25 11.80 -13.22 6.79
C ALA A 25 12.00 -13.27 5.28
N ILE A 26 12.65 -12.24 4.74
CA ILE A 26 13.09 -12.28 3.33
C ILE A 26 13.95 -13.54 3.15
N PRO A 27 13.65 -14.39 2.15
CA PRO A 27 14.42 -15.61 1.93
C PRO A 27 15.92 -15.32 1.73
N ASP A 28 16.78 -16.19 2.24
CA ASP A 28 18.21 -16.10 2.02
C ASP A 28 18.52 -16.05 0.52
N GLY A 29 19.39 -15.12 0.12
CA GLY A 29 19.75 -14.94 -1.28
C GLY A 29 18.73 -14.18 -2.14
N TYR A 30 17.57 -13.77 -1.59
CA TYR A 30 16.55 -13.06 -2.37
C TYR A 30 17.08 -11.81 -3.10
N TYR A 31 17.99 -11.09 -2.48
CA TYR A 31 18.65 -9.92 -3.06
C TYR A 31 20.06 -10.19 -3.59
N ASP A 32 20.40 -11.43 -3.93
CA ASP A 32 21.72 -11.74 -4.46
C ASP A 32 22.01 -10.99 -5.76
N GLY A 33 23.24 -10.47 -5.83
CA GLY A 33 23.71 -9.75 -7.01
C GLY A 33 23.32 -8.27 -7.10
N ILE A 34 22.74 -7.67 -6.03
CA ILE A 34 22.48 -6.21 -6.01
C ILE A 34 23.67 -5.42 -5.41
N SER A 35 24.59 -6.10 -4.71
CA SER A 35 25.70 -5.43 -4.03
C SER A 35 26.58 -4.65 -5.02
N GLY A 36 26.81 -3.38 -4.73
CA GLY A 36 27.63 -2.49 -5.56
C GLY A 36 26.92 -1.92 -6.79
N LEU A 37 25.73 -2.41 -7.15
CA LEU A 37 24.93 -1.85 -8.23
C LEU A 37 24.33 -0.49 -7.82
N LYS A 38 24.15 0.39 -8.80
CA LYS A 38 23.57 1.73 -8.63
C LYS A 38 22.68 2.07 -9.83
N ASP A 39 21.87 3.08 -9.64
CA ASP A 39 21.09 3.72 -10.71
C ASP A 39 20.30 2.70 -11.55
N ARG A 40 20.42 2.77 -12.87
CA ARG A 40 19.73 1.89 -13.81
C ARG A 40 20.06 0.40 -13.59
N ASP A 41 21.30 0.06 -13.32
CA ASP A 41 21.71 -1.34 -13.15
C ASP A 41 21.08 -1.94 -11.90
N LEU A 42 21.03 -1.19 -10.79
CA LEU A 42 20.34 -1.61 -9.59
C LEU A 42 18.84 -1.80 -9.87
N LYS A 43 18.21 -0.83 -10.53
CA LYS A 43 16.77 -0.92 -10.85
C LYS A 43 16.46 -2.13 -11.75
N ASN A 44 17.27 -2.36 -12.78
CA ASN A 44 17.11 -3.52 -13.68
C ASN A 44 17.25 -4.84 -12.91
N LYS A 45 18.22 -4.94 -12.00
CA LYS A 45 18.39 -6.14 -11.18
C LYS A 45 17.20 -6.32 -10.23
N LEU A 46 16.73 -5.27 -9.58
CA LEU A 46 15.53 -5.34 -8.73
C LEU A 46 14.30 -5.76 -9.54
N HIS A 47 14.11 -5.22 -10.75
CA HIS A 47 13.04 -5.64 -11.64
C HIS A 47 13.05 -7.17 -11.87
N THR A 48 14.21 -7.78 -12.13
CA THR A 48 14.29 -9.23 -12.33
C THR A 48 13.97 -10.04 -11.07
N ILE A 49 14.10 -9.45 -9.89
CA ILE A 49 13.77 -10.10 -8.61
C ILE A 49 12.28 -10.00 -8.30
N VAL A 50 11.67 -8.83 -8.51
CA VAL A 50 10.29 -8.58 -8.05
C VAL A 50 9.23 -8.85 -9.12
N ASN A 51 9.60 -8.90 -10.41
CA ASN A 51 8.66 -9.16 -11.50
C ASN A 51 8.46 -10.66 -11.73
N ILE A 52 7.73 -11.30 -10.83
CA ILE A 52 7.49 -12.75 -10.83
C ILE A 52 6.11 -13.14 -11.40
N GLY A 53 5.32 -12.15 -11.85
CA GLY A 53 3.94 -12.35 -12.28
C GLY A 53 2.98 -12.62 -11.12
N ASN A 54 1.69 -12.64 -11.42
CA ASN A 54 0.66 -13.03 -10.46
C ASN A 54 -0.51 -13.72 -11.17
N THR A 55 -1.36 -14.41 -10.40
CA THR A 55 -2.53 -15.15 -10.90
C THR A 55 -3.83 -14.70 -10.25
N ASN A 56 -3.86 -13.53 -9.62
CA ASN A 56 -5.03 -13.03 -8.92
C ASN A 56 -6.17 -12.72 -9.91
N SER A 57 -7.39 -12.93 -9.47
CA SER A 57 -8.60 -12.56 -10.21
C SER A 57 -9.13 -11.24 -9.69
N TYR A 58 -9.25 -10.21 -10.54
CA TYR A 58 -9.75 -8.91 -10.14
C TYR A 58 -11.14 -8.96 -9.50
N ASP A 59 -12.04 -9.78 -10.05
CA ASP A 59 -13.40 -9.91 -9.53
C ASP A 59 -13.47 -10.59 -8.16
N LYS A 60 -12.44 -11.37 -7.82
CA LYS A 60 -12.36 -12.14 -6.59
C LYS A 60 -11.49 -11.49 -5.50
N LEU A 61 -10.97 -10.28 -5.71
CA LEU A 61 -10.04 -9.66 -4.77
C LEU A 61 -10.60 -9.55 -3.34
N PHE A 62 -11.86 -9.18 -3.16
CA PHE A 62 -12.46 -9.13 -1.84
C PHE A 62 -12.58 -10.52 -1.21
N ASP A 63 -12.96 -11.54 -1.99
CA ASP A 63 -13.26 -12.88 -1.51
C ASP A 63 -11.99 -13.71 -1.26
N ASP A 64 -10.99 -13.59 -2.15
CA ASP A 64 -9.86 -14.52 -2.21
C ASP A 64 -8.52 -13.87 -1.78
N SER A 65 -8.44 -12.53 -1.72
CA SER A 65 -7.17 -11.83 -1.48
C SER A 65 -7.26 -10.87 -0.29
N PHE A 66 -8.05 -9.82 -0.36
CA PHE A 66 -8.11 -8.78 0.68
C PHE A 66 -8.52 -9.29 2.05
N VAL A 67 -9.35 -10.35 2.12
CA VAL A 67 -9.69 -11.03 3.39
C VAL A 67 -8.48 -11.59 4.13
N HIS A 68 -7.34 -11.74 3.46
CA HIS A 68 -6.09 -12.27 4.02
C HIS A 68 -5.01 -11.19 4.21
N THR A 69 -5.09 -10.08 3.48
CA THR A 69 -4.04 -9.06 3.45
C THR A 69 -4.46 -7.71 4.00
N ASP A 70 -5.76 -7.40 3.98
CA ASP A 70 -6.28 -6.07 4.25
C ASP A 70 -7.40 -6.06 5.32
N VAL A 71 -7.24 -6.90 6.34
CA VAL A 71 -8.15 -6.97 7.49
C VAL A 71 -7.42 -6.54 8.75
N ARG A 72 -8.00 -5.59 9.48
CA ARG A 72 -7.49 -5.16 10.79
C ARG A 72 -7.78 -6.20 11.86
N SER A 73 -7.04 -6.15 12.94
CA SER A 73 -7.21 -7.07 14.09
C SER A 73 -8.60 -7.01 14.73
N ASP A 74 -9.34 -5.91 14.54
CA ASP A 74 -10.73 -5.75 14.99
C ASP A 74 -11.78 -6.34 14.04
N GLY A 75 -11.36 -6.95 12.93
CA GLY A 75 -12.23 -7.57 11.92
C GLY A 75 -12.85 -6.60 10.93
N THR A 76 -12.30 -5.41 10.78
CA THR A 76 -12.71 -4.42 9.78
C THR A 76 -11.75 -4.37 8.60
N TRP A 77 -12.22 -3.89 7.43
CA TRP A 77 -11.35 -3.64 6.28
C TRP A 77 -10.29 -2.59 6.61
N TRP A 78 -9.09 -2.80 6.11
CA TRP A 78 -8.00 -1.83 6.24
C TRP A 78 -8.08 -0.81 5.11
N ASP A 79 -9.02 0.11 5.21
CA ASP A 79 -9.13 1.24 4.30
C ASP A 79 -8.11 2.33 4.67
N MET A 80 -7.19 2.63 3.74
CA MET A 80 -6.20 3.72 3.87
C MET A 80 -6.69 5.04 3.26
N TYR A 81 -7.91 5.07 2.75
CA TYR A 81 -8.47 6.20 2.01
C TYR A 81 -9.48 7.00 2.82
N SER A 82 -10.16 6.35 3.77
CA SER A 82 -11.16 7.00 4.61
C SER A 82 -11.14 6.49 6.05
N ASP A 83 -11.82 7.23 6.94
CA ASP A 83 -12.04 6.83 8.34
C ASP A 83 -13.28 5.95 8.53
N LYS A 84 -13.90 5.51 7.45
CA LYS A 84 -15.04 4.60 7.52
C LYS A 84 -14.64 3.25 8.08
N VAL A 85 -15.46 2.75 8.99
CA VAL A 85 -15.29 1.44 9.61
C VAL A 85 -16.30 0.48 8.99
N VAL A 86 -15.82 -0.50 8.21
CA VAL A 86 -16.66 -1.49 7.54
C VAL A 86 -16.25 -2.88 7.99
N PRO A 87 -17.13 -3.63 8.70
CA PRO A 87 -16.86 -5.01 9.09
C PRO A 87 -16.67 -5.90 7.86
N VAL A 88 -15.65 -6.78 7.91
CA VAL A 88 -15.36 -7.75 6.84
C VAL A 88 -16.47 -8.76 6.72
N TYR A 89 -17.03 -9.21 7.84
CA TYR A 89 -18.11 -10.22 7.87
C TYR A 89 -19.38 -9.66 8.51
N VAL A 90 -20.51 -9.90 7.86
CA VAL A 90 -21.86 -9.67 8.40
C VAL A 90 -22.69 -10.93 8.17
N ASN A 91 -23.27 -11.48 9.22
CA ASN A 91 -24.04 -12.73 9.17
C ASN A 91 -23.29 -13.90 8.49
N GLY A 92 -21.95 -13.96 8.68
CA GLY A 92 -21.11 -15.02 8.12
C GLY A 92 -20.73 -14.87 6.64
N ALA A 93 -21.17 -13.80 5.98
CA ALA A 93 -20.80 -13.49 4.60
C ALA A 93 -19.82 -12.30 4.53
N ILE A 94 -18.94 -12.30 3.54
CA ILE A 94 -18.05 -11.17 3.25
C ILE A 94 -18.91 -9.95 2.89
N ASN A 95 -18.56 -8.82 3.49
CA ASN A 95 -19.33 -7.60 3.43
C ASN A 95 -18.42 -6.42 3.09
N HIS A 96 -18.69 -5.73 1.98
CA HIS A 96 -17.89 -4.56 1.55
C HIS A 96 -18.75 -3.46 0.91
N PRO A 97 -19.83 -2.98 1.57
CA PRO A 97 -20.76 -2.01 0.99
C PRO A 97 -20.06 -0.70 0.67
N GLY A 98 -20.17 -0.29 -0.60
CA GLY A 98 -19.60 0.97 -1.08
C GLY A 98 -18.07 1.01 -1.12
N MET A 99 -17.40 -0.12 -0.92
CA MET A 99 -15.95 -0.23 -1.11
C MET A 99 -15.60 -0.59 -2.56
N HIS A 100 -14.47 -0.10 -3.00
CA HIS A 100 -13.91 -0.35 -4.32
C HIS A 100 -12.59 -1.11 -4.22
N ARG A 101 -12.24 -1.84 -5.29
CA ARG A 101 -10.90 -2.39 -5.53
C ARG A 101 -10.08 -1.27 -6.17
N GLU A 102 -9.28 -0.59 -5.38
CA GLU A 102 -8.57 0.60 -5.83
C GLU A 102 -7.17 0.28 -6.35
N HIS A 103 -6.89 0.72 -7.58
CA HIS A 103 -5.55 0.78 -8.11
C HIS A 103 -4.86 2.03 -7.59
N SER A 104 -4.12 1.95 -6.50
CA SER A 104 -3.48 3.11 -5.88
C SER A 104 -2.49 3.79 -6.83
N PHE A 105 -1.76 3.01 -7.63
CA PHE A 105 -1.09 3.47 -8.84
C PHE A 105 -2.09 3.34 -10.01
N PRO A 106 -2.64 4.44 -10.53
CA PRO A 106 -3.81 4.41 -11.40
C PRO A 106 -3.62 3.58 -12.67
N LYS A 107 -4.53 2.66 -12.94
CA LYS A 107 -4.47 1.79 -14.13
C LYS A 107 -4.45 2.56 -15.45
N SER A 108 -5.07 3.74 -15.49
CA SER A 108 -5.04 4.60 -16.68
C SER A 108 -3.62 5.05 -17.05
N TRP A 109 -2.67 5.00 -16.11
CA TRP A 109 -1.30 5.42 -16.35
C TRP A 109 -0.50 4.46 -17.24
N TRP A 110 -0.98 3.23 -17.43
CA TRP A 110 -0.44 2.28 -18.41
C TRP A 110 -1.48 1.89 -19.48
N GLY A 111 -2.50 2.74 -19.69
CA GLY A 111 -3.54 2.50 -20.69
C GLY A 111 -4.64 1.54 -20.26
N GLY A 112 -4.66 1.07 -19.02
CA GLY A 112 -5.71 0.23 -18.45
C GLY A 112 -5.70 -1.22 -18.92
N ALA A 113 -4.63 -1.68 -19.56
CA ALA A 113 -4.51 -3.07 -20.00
C ALA A 113 -4.54 -4.04 -18.80
N GLU A 114 -5.27 -5.14 -18.95
CA GLU A 114 -5.40 -6.21 -17.96
C GLU A 114 -4.18 -7.15 -18.03
N ASN A 115 -3.02 -6.63 -17.67
CA ASN A 115 -1.76 -7.34 -17.54
C ASN A 115 -1.48 -7.66 -16.05
N ASP A 116 -0.31 -8.19 -15.71
CA ASP A 116 0.05 -8.53 -14.32
C ASP A 116 -0.08 -7.35 -13.36
N ALA A 117 0.16 -6.11 -13.83
CA ALA A 117 -0.04 -4.92 -13.02
C ALA A 117 -1.52 -4.71 -12.61
N TYR A 118 -2.46 -5.18 -13.43
CA TYR A 118 -3.90 -4.98 -13.20
C TYR A 118 -4.43 -5.71 -11.95
N THR A 119 -3.79 -6.81 -11.57
CA THR A 119 -4.21 -7.65 -10.43
C THR A 119 -3.13 -7.81 -9.35
N ASP A 120 -2.11 -6.95 -9.35
CA ASP A 120 -1.03 -6.99 -8.38
C ASP A 120 -1.45 -6.37 -7.03
N LEU A 121 -1.44 -7.20 -5.97
CA LEU A 121 -1.84 -6.82 -4.62
C LEU A 121 -0.93 -5.77 -3.98
N ASN A 122 0.29 -5.56 -4.49
CA ASN A 122 1.20 -4.54 -3.96
C ASN A 122 0.75 -3.09 -4.24
N HIS A 123 -0.31 -2.90 -5.04
CA HIS A 123 -0.90 -1.59 -5.27
C HIS A 123 -2.44 -1.60 -5.34
N LEU A 124 -3.05 -2.74 -5.08
CA LEU A 124 -4.51 -2.89 -5.02
C LEU A 124 -4.95 -2.91 -3.56
N TYR A 125 -5.89 -2.04 -3.22
CA TYR A 125 -6.38 -1.89 -1.85
C TYR A 125 -7.91 -1.83 -1.80
N PRO A 126 -8.55 -2.36 -0.73
CA PRO A 126 -9.94 -2.03 -0.44
C PRO A 126 -10.02 -0.57 -0.02
N ALA A 127 -10.85 0.21 -0.69
CA ALA A 127 -10.97 1.64 -0.45
C ALA A 127 -12.42 2.11 -0.44
N ASP A 128 -12.76 3.10 0.36
CA ASP A 128 -14.05 3.79 0.27
C ASP A 128 -14.28 4.33 -1.14
N GLY A 129 -15.46 4.05 -1.70
CA GLY A 129 -15.77 4.44 -3.06
C GLY A 129 -15.78 5.95 -3.30
N SER A 130 -16.14 6.75 -2.28
CA SER A 130 -16.18 8.21 -2.41
C SER A 130 -14.78 8.80 -2.42
N ALA A 131 -13.91 8.32 -1.51
CA ALA A 131 -12.50 8.72 -1.46
C ALA A 131 -11.76 8.29 -2.73
N ASN A 132 -12.00 7.04 -3.19
CA ASN A 132 -11.45 6.55 -4.45
C ASN A 132 -11.92 7.40 -5.66
N MET A 133 -13.19 7.70 -5.77
CA MET A 133 -13.69 8.58 -6.85
C MET A 133 -13.07 9.98 -6.80
N SER A 134 -12.85 10.52 -5.61
CA SER A 134 -12.17 11.81 -5.44
C SER A 134 -10.71 11.75 -5.83
N LYS A 135 -9.99 10.67 -5.47
CA LYS A 135 -8.62 10.43 -5.92
C LYS A 135 -8.54 10.32 -7.44
N SER A 136 -9.48 9.59 -8.06
CA SER A 136 -9.45 9.38 -9.51
C SER A 136 -8.05 8.91 -9.96
N ASN A 137 -7.50 9.51 -11.02
CA ASN A 137 -6.13 9.28 -11.50
C ASN A 137 -5.16 10.41 -11.15
N HIS A 138 -5.52 11.26 -10.17
CA HIS A 138 -4.63 12.33 -9.71
C HIS A 138 -3.34 11.79 -9.12
N PRO A 139 -2.21 12.50 -9.31
CA PRO A 139 -0.94 12.12 -8.70
C PRO A 139 -0.98 12.25 -7.17
N LEU A 140 -0.07 11.55 -6.50
CA LEU A 140 0.20 11.79 -5.09
C LEU A 140 0.81 13.19 -4.91
N GLY A 141 0.46 13.85 -3.80
CA GLY A 141 1.01 15.16 -3.47
C GLY A 141 0.44 15.69 -2.17
N GLU A 142 1.06 16.70 -1.63
CA GLU A 142 0.56 17.41 -0.44
C GLU A 142 -0.48 18.45 -0.87
N VAL A 143 -1.63 18.47 -0.18
CA VAL A 143 -2.76 19.35 -0.48
C VAL A 143 -2.55 20.71 0.19
N ASP A 144 -2.73 21.78 -0.56
CA ASP A 144 -2.78 23.15 -0.03
C ASP A 144 -4.10 23.35 0.75
N THR A 145 -4.04 23.17 2.06
CA THR A 145 -5.20 23.29 2.96
C THR A 145 -5.61 24.73 3.25
N SER A 146 -4.89 25.72 2.71
CA SER A 146 -5.30 27.14 2.80
C SER A 146 -6.49 27.49 1.88
N ILE A 147 -6.85 26.58 0.98
CA ILE A 147 -8.00 26.68 0.05
C ILE A 147 -8.91 25.46 0.17
N SER A 148 -10.04 25.46 -0.54
CA SER A 148 -11.00 24.37 -0.49
C SER A 148 -10.40 23.04 -0.98
N PHE A 149 -10.62 21.98 -0.23
CA PHE A 149 -10.22 20.60 -0.53
C PHE A 149 -11.32 19.63 -0.06
N SER A 150 -11.24 18.36 -0.50
CA SER A 150 -12.06 17.27 0.00
C SER A 150 -11.27 16.50 1.06
N ASP A 151 -11.92 16.18 2.17
CA ASP A 151 -11.35 15.43 3.29
C ASP A 151 -12.17 14.16 3.54
N TYR A 152 -11.50 13.03 3.68
CA TYR A 152 -12.10 11.71 3.92
C TYR A 152 -11.59 11.07 5.22
N GLY A 153 -10.95 11.83 6.09
CA GLY A 153 -10.38 11.39 7.36
C GLY A 153 -8.97 10.81 7.21
N LYS A 154 -8.79 9.82 6.32
CA LYS A 154 -7.47 9.20 6.04
C LYS A 154 -6.83 9.68 4.73
N SER A 155 -7.49 10.55 4.00
CA SER A 155 -6.95 11.15 2.80
C SER A 155 -7.62 12.48 2.47
N LYS A 156 -6.91 13.26 1.67
CA LYS A 156 -7.38 14.55 1.13
C LYS A 156 -7.18 14.59 -0.37
N THR A 157 -8.07 15.31 -1.06
CA THR A 157 -7.91 15.61 -2.49
C THR A 157 -8.12 17.10 -2.71
N GLY A 158 -7.14 17.78 -3.27
CA GLY A 158 -7.20 19.22 -3.44
C GLY A 158 -6.08 19.74 -4.34
N LYS A 159 -5.94 21.07 -4.40
CA LYS A 159 -4.86 21.71 -5.12
C LYS A 159 -3.51 21.35 -4.48
N PRO A 160 -2.48 21.04 -5.27
CA PRO A 160 -1.16 20.75 -4.73
C PRO A 160 -0.52 21.99 -4.12
N VAL A 161 0.33 21.78 -3.10
CA VAL A 161 1.29 22.79 -2.66
C VAL A 161 2.27 23.14 -3.80
N ALA A 162 2.91 24.30 -3.71
CA ALA A 162 3.82 24.77 -4.77
C ALA A 162 4.94 23.75 -5.04
N GLY A 163 5.20 23.49 -6.33
CA GLY A 163 6.25 22.57 -6.78
C GLY A 163 5.85 21.09 -6.87
N GLN A 164 4.61 20.75 -6.51
CA GLN A 164 4.08 19.39 -6.61
C GLN A 164 2.97 19.28 -7.69
N GLY A 165 2.49 18.06 -7.93
CA GLY A 165 1.40 17.78 -8.87
C GLY A 165 1.83 17.67 -10.34
N GLY A 166 3.04 18.08 -10.70
CA GLY A 166 3.59 17.93 -12.05
C GLY A 166 2.80 18.64 -13.16
N GLY A 167 1.85 19.52 -12.80
CA GLY A 167 0.94 20.20 -13.72
C GLY A 167 -0.53 19.83 -13.57
N ASP A 168 -0.85 18.77 -12.79
CA ASP A 168 -2.23 18.49 -12.42
C ASP A 168 -2.75 19.58 -11.47
N LYS A 169 -4.04 19.87 -11.61
CA LYS A 169 -4.74 20.84 -10.76
C LYS A 169 -5.12 20.26 -9.39
N ARG A 170 -5.03 18.97 -9.23
CA ARG A 170 -5.37 18.24 -8.00
C ARG A 170 -4.31 17.17 -7.71
N VAL A 171 -4.17 16.87 -6.42
CA VAL A 171 -3.37 15.76 -5.91
C VAL A 171 -4.16 15.00 -4.86
N PHE A 172 -3.76 13.76 -4.64
CA PHE A 172 -4.22 12.94 -3.54
C PHE A 172 -3.13 12.88 -2.47
N GLU A 173 -3.49 13.26 -1.25
CA GLU A 173 -2.64 13.18 -0.07
C GLU A 173 -3.21 12.13 0.90
N PRO A 174 -2.51 11.00 1.13
CA PRO A 174 -2.88 10.07 2.20
C PRO A 174 -2.57 10.67 3.57
N ASP A 175 -3.15 10.10 4.62
CA ASP A 175 -2.78 10.40 6.01
C ASP A 175 -1.30 10.11 6.25
N ASP A 176 -0.70 10.80 7.22
CA ASP A 176 0.73 10.69 7.55
C ASP A 176 1.13 9.24 7.87
N GLU A 177 0.22 8.44 8.45
CA GLU A 177 0.44 7.03 8.79
C GLU A 177 0.54 6.09 7.59
N TYR A 178 0.21 6.56 6.37
CA TYR A 178 0.23 5.76 5.13
C TYR A 178 1.10 6.36 4.02
N LYS A 179 1.70 7.52 4.24
CA LYS A 179 2.53 8.19 3.22
C LYS A 179 3.68 7.32 2.76
N GLY A 180 4.32 6.60 3.69
CA GLY A 180 5.41 5.68 3.38
C GLY A 180 4.96 4.46 2.60
N ASP A 181 3.77 3.91 2.92
CA ASP A 181 3.20 2.76 2.21
C ASP A 181 2.91 3.10 0.76
N PHE A 182 2.24 4.24 0.51
CA PHE A 182 2.03 4.73 -0.85
C PHE A 182 3.33 5.02 -1.57
N ALA A 183 4.34 5.58 -0.90
CA ALA A 183 5.64 5.83 -1.51
C ALA A 183 6.33 4.52 -1.93
N ARG A 184 6.35 3.51 -1.07
CA ARG A 184 6.90 2.17 -1.35
C ARG A 184 6.17 1.49 -2.50
N THR A 185 4.83 1.56 -2.50
CA THR A 185 3.99 1.08 -3.60
C THR A 185 4.38 1.70 -4.94
N TYR A 186 4.56 3.01 -5.00
CA TYR A 186 4.92 3.70 -6.25
C TYR A 186 6.33 3.35 -6.71
N PHE A 187 7.31 3.25 -5.82
CA PHE A 187 8.63 2.74 -6.16
C PHE A 187 8.60 1.29 -6.65
N TYR A 188 7.78 0.44 -6.02
CA TYR A 188 7.57 -0.92 -6.48
C TYR A 188 7.01 -0.95 -7.90
N MET A 189 5.90 -0.24 -8.16
CA MET A 189 5.23 -0.26 -9.46
C MET A 189 6.14 0.17 -10.61
N VAL A 190 6.89 1.26 -10.45
CA VAL A 190 7.81 1.74 -11.51
C VAL A 190 9.06 0.87 -11.65
N THR A 191 9.34 0.00 -10.71
CA THR A 191 10.44 -0.98 -10.77
C THR A 191 9.97 -2.30 -11.34
N CYS A 192 8.90 -2.87 -10.77
CA CYS A 192 8.34 -4.15 -11.20
C CYS A 192 7.83 -4.08 -12.64
N TYR A 193 7.20 -2.98 -13.00
CA TYR A 193 6.56 -2.77 -14.31
C TYR A 193 7.29 -1.75 -15.18
N GLN A 194 8.61 -1.61 -15.06
CA GLN A 194 9.42 -0.67 -15.83
C GLN A 194 9.34 -0.86 -17.35
N HIS A 195 8.91 -2.04 -17.82
CA HIS A 195 8.72 -2.35 -19.23
C HIS A 195 7.43 -1.79 -19.82
N LEU A 196 6.50 -1.27 -18.98
CA LEU A 196 5.25 -0.70 -19.47
C LEU A 196 5.48 0.69 -20.10
N THR A 197 4.65 1.00 -21.08
CA THR A 197 4.57 2.36 -21.65
C THR A 197 3.62 3.19 -20.80
N TRP A 198 4.09 4.34 -20.35
CA TRP A 198 3.30 5.24 -19.50
C TRP A 198 2.51 6.22 -20.36
N ASP A 199 1.19 6.30 -20.11
CA ASP A 199 0.35 7.35 -20.71
C ASP A 199 0.56 8.67 -19.94
N LEU A 200 1.33 9.58 -20.55
CA LEU A 200 1.67 10.87 -19.93
C LEU A 200 0.54 11.91 -20.01
N LYS A 201 -0.58 11.59 -20.65
CA LYS A 201 -1.70 12.55 -20.77
C LYS A 201 -2.31 12.90 -19.42
N TYR A 202 -2.37 11.90 -18.53
CA TYR A 202 -2.97 12.01 -17.19
C TYR A 202 -2.02 11.59 -16.07
N ASN A 203 -0.80 11.22 -16.42
CA ASN A 203 0.20 10.77 -15.47
C ASN A 203 1.31 11.83 -15.35
N PHE A 204 1.22 12.62 -14.32
CA PHE A 204 2.14 13.71 -14.06
C PHE A 204 3.30 13.33 -13.14
N MET A 205 3.39 12.06 -12.71
CA MET A 205 4.46 11.56 -11.85
C MET A 205 5.55 10.82 -12.60
N THR A 206 5.27 10.29 -13.82
CA THR A 206 6.24 9.53 -14.58
C THR A 206 6.80 10.30 -15.77
N VAL A 207 7.90 9.78 -16.30
CA VAL A 207 8.48 10.13 -17.59
C VAL A 207 8.56 8.87 -18.44
N GLN A 208 8.71 9.02 -19.76
CA GLN A 208 8.98 7.87 -20.62
C GLN A 208 10.35 7.27 -20.34
N GLY A 209 10.42 5.96 -20.47
CA GLY A 209 11.64 5.19 -20.28
C GLY A 209 11.68 4.46 -18.93
N ASP A 210 12.63 3.57 -18.83
CA ASP A 210 12.81 2.65 -17.72
C ASP A 210 13.58 3.25 -16.53
N TYR A 211 14.28 4.38 -16.72
CA TYR A 211 15.03 5.06 -15.66
C TYR A 211 15.16 6.56 -15.93
N PRO A 212 14.87 7.43 -14.96
CA PRO A 212 14.43 7.13 -13.58
C PRO A 212 12.95 6.74 -13.47
N THR A 213 12.18 6.76 -14.54
CA THR A 213 10.74 6.52 -14.67
C THR A 213 9.88 7.58 -13.96
N LEU A 214 10.22 7.98 -12.73
CA LEU A 214 9.53 9.06 -12.01
C LEU A 214 10.15 10.42 -12.30
N GLN A 215 9.31 11.45 -12.33
CA GLN A 215 9.76 12.84 -12.36
C GLN A 215 10.49 13.20 -11.06
N LYS A 216 11.44 14.16 -11.14
CA LYS A 216 12.24 14.54 -9.98
C LYS A 216 11.39 14.97 -8.77
N TRP A 217 10.37 15.80 -8.98
CA TRP A 217 9.50 16.27 -7.89
C TRP A 217 8.79 15.09 -7.19
N ALA A 218 8.37 14.07 -7.97
CA ALA A 218 7.73 12.87 -7.44
C ALA A 218 8.72 12.01 -6.63
N ILE A 219 9.95 11.85 -7.11
CA ILE A 219 11.02 11.16 -6.38
C ILE A 219 11.27 11.84 -5.04
N ASP A 220 11.44 13.17 -5.04
CA ASP A 220 11.72 13.95 -3.84
C ASP A 220 10.59 13.82 -2.81
N LEU A 221 9.33 13.90 -3.25
CA LEU A 221 8.14 13.70 -2.42
C LEU A 221 8.09 12.30 -1.82
N LEU A 222 8.17 11.26 -2.66
CA LEU A 222 8.06 9.87 -2.21
C LEU A 222 9.21 9.48 -1.28
N LEU A 223 10.43 9.96 -1.51
CA LEU A 223 11.55 9.75 -0.59
C LEU A 223 11.34 10.47 0.75
N LYS A 224 10.77 11.68 0.74
CA LYS A 224 10.38 12.39 1.97
C LYS A 224 9.40 11.56 2.77
N TRP A 225 8.34 11.08 2.13
CA TRP A 225 7.29 10.29 2.77
C TRP A 225 7.82 8.94 3.29
N HIS A 226 8.57 8.19 2.48
CA HIS A 226 9.18 6.93 2.88
C HIS A 226 10.08 7.04 4.13
N ARG A 227 10.81 8.18 4.27
CA ARG A 227 11.68 8.40 5.44
C ARG A 227 10.91 8.84 6.67
N ALA A 228 9.79 9.55 6.49
CA ALA A 228 8.94 10.02 7.59
C ALA A 228 8.05 8.91 8.15
N ASP A 229 7.63 7.98 7.30
CA ASP A 229 6.76 6.86 7.63
C ASP A 229 7.44 5.53 7.25
N PRO A 230 8.17 4.91 8.19
CA PRO A 230 8.84 3.62 7.99
C PRO A 230 7.82 2.48 7.86
N VAL A 231 8.30 1.28 7.47
CA VAL A 231 7.46 0.08 7.37
C VAL A 231 6.77 -0.21 8.70
N SER A 232 5.47 -0.38 8.65
CA SER A 232 4.58 -0.66 9.78
C SER A 232 3.85 -1.99 9.61
N GLU A 233 2.72 -2.18 10.29
CA GLU A 233 1.91 -3.39 10.19
C GLU A 233 1.21 -3.53 8.82
N LYS A 234 0.86 -2.40 8.19
CA LYS A 234 0.22 -2.35 6.88
C LYS A 234 1.20 -2.52 5.71
#